data_dfed7f8511cdec5cfdfa2764ec048daa
#
_entry.id   dfed7f8511cdec5cfdfa2764ec048daa
#
_cell.length_a   1.000
_cell.length_b   1.000
_cell.length_c   1.000
_cell.angle_alpha   90.00
_cell.angle_beta   90.00
_cell.angle_gamma   90.00
#
_symmetry.space_group_name_H-M   'P 1'
#
loop_
_entity.id
_entity.type
_entity.pdbx_description
1 polymer ?
#
loop_
_entity_poly.entity_id
_entity_poly.type
_entity_poly.pdbx_seq_one_letter_code
_entity_poly.pdbx_strand_id
1 'polypeptide(L)'
;SSTVTAVTEFIQKNYPNARIIEIEQEKGMIEVDIIHENQSKEVLFNTSYEWISTSWDVYVLPIKVTEAINASQYSGYVVDDAEYVETPTRNYYWIELEQGEKEVKVKINENGEFI
;
A
#
# COMPACT_ATOMS: atom_id res chain seq x y z
N SER A 1 24.20 -9.45 5.50
CA SER A 1 23.58 -9.93 6.73
C SER A 1 22.36 -10.82 6.40
N SER A 2 21.87 -11.56 7.38
CA SER A 2 20.70 -12.42 7.21
C SER A 2 19.44 -11.61 6.85
N THR A 3 19.30 -10.40 7.39
CA THR A 3 18.20 -9.50 7.05
C THR A 3 18.23 -9.13 5.56
N VAL A 4 19.39 -8.68 5.08
CA VAL A 4 19.54 -8.30 3.68
C VAL A 4 19.24 -9.48 2.77
N THR A 5 19.76 -10.67 3.09
CA THR A 5 19.54 -11.88 2.30
C THR A 5 18.07 -12.24 2.24
N ALA A 6 17.39 -12.30 3.39
CA ALA A 6 15.99 -12.71 3.46
C ALA A 6 15.06 -11.77 2.68
N VAL A 7 15.19 -10.46 2.88
CA VAL A 7 14.33 -9.51 2.19
C VAL A 7 14.65 -9.43 0.69
N THR A 8 15.92 -9.55 0.32
CA THR A 8 16.34 -9.53 -1.08
C THR A 8 15.75 -10.73 -1.83
N GLU A 9 15.80 -11.91 -1.25
CA GLU A 9 15.22 -13.11 -1.86
C GLU A 9 13.73 -12.97 -2.10
N PHE A 10 12.99 -12.46 -1.11
CA PHE A 10 11.56 -12.22 -1.27
C PHE A 10 11.28 -11.25 -2.41
N ILE A 11 12.00 -10.13 -2.44
CA ILE A 11 11.80 -9.10 -3.46
C ILE A 11 12.12 -9.62 -4.85
N GLN A 12 13.23 -10.34 -5.02
CA GLN A 12 13.60 -10.91 -6.32
C GLN A 12 12.55 -11.90 -6.83
N LYS A 13 11.95 -12.66 -5.94
CA LYS A 13 10.92 -13.64 -6.29
C LYS A 13 9.60 -13.00 -6.67
N ASN A 14 9.17 -11.99 -5.90
CA ASN A 14 7.81 -11.43 -6.02
C ASN A 14 7.77 -10.14 -6.85
N TYR A 15 8.88 -9.42 -6.95
CA TYR A 15 9.01 -8.20 -7.73
C TYR A 15 10.23 -8.30 -8.63
N PRO A 16 10.16 -9.13 -9.69
CA PRO A 16 11.30 -9.32 -10.60
C PRO A 16 11.77 -8.00 -11.19
N ASN A 17 13.08 -7.84 -11.28
CA ASN A 17 13.73 -6.64 -11.80
C ASN A 17 13.55 -5.40 -10.92
N ALA A 18 13.03 -5.55 -9.71
CA ALA A 18 12.95 -4.45 -8.78
C ALA A 18 14.36 -4.04 -8.33
N ARG A 19 14.52 -2.75 -8.11
CA ARG A 19 15.77 -2.20 -7.58
C ARG A 19 15.53 -1.82 -6.12
N ILE A 20 16.38 -2.33 -5.23
CA ILE A 20 16.31 -2.00 -3.81
C ILE A 20 17.05 -0.69 -3.59
N ILE A 21 16.35 0.30 -3.02
CA ILE A 21 16.90 1.63 -2.75
C ILE A 21 17.39 1.73 -1.31
N GLU A 22 16.63 1.22 -0.36
CA GLU A 22 16.95 1.34 1.06
C GLU A 22 16.30 0.21 1.85
N ILE A 23 16.96 -0.22 2.92
CA ILE A 23 16.45 -1.18 3.88
C ILE A 23 16.58 -0.54 5.25
N GLU A 24 15.45 -0.38 5.95
CA GLU A 24 15.43 0.18 7.31
C GLU A 24 14.82 -0.82 8.29
N GLN A 25 15.39 -0.88 9.49
CA GLN A 25 14.79 -1.62 10.60
C GLN A 25 14.37 -0.61 11.66
N GLU A 26 13.10 -0.62 12.01
CA GLU A 26 12.55 0.36 12.93
C GLU A 26 11.31 -0.20 13.61
N LYS A 27 11.27 -0.08 14.97
CA LYS A 27 10.06 -0.40 15.75
C LYS A 27 9.46 -1.78 15.46
N GLY A 28 10.30 -2.80 15.35
CA GLY A 28 9.82 -4.16 15.10
C GLY A 28 9.40 -4.45 13.67
N MET A 29 9.75 -3.57 12.74
CA MET A 29 9.43 -3.72 11.33
C MET A 29 10.69 -3.57 10.49
N ILE A 30 10.68 -4.21 9.33
CA ILE A 30 11.70 -4.01 8.31
C ILE A 30 11.00 -3.42 7.11
N GLU A 31 11.43 -2.23 6.71
CA GLU A 31 10.89 -1.53 5.55
C GLU A 31 11.92 -1.55 4.44
N VAL A 32 11.50 -1.95 3.25
CA VAL A 32 12.35 -1.95 2.06
C VAL A 32 11.73 -1.07 1.01
N ASP A 33 12.44 -0.03 0.62
CA ASP A 33 12.01 0.84 -0.46
C ASP A 33 12.58 0.30 -1.76
N ILE A 34 11.72 0.07 -2.73
CA ILE A 34 12.10 -0.46 -4.05
C ILE A 34 11.54 0.41 -5.16
N ILE A 35 12.12 0.26 -6.35
CA ILE A 35 11.52 0.74 -7.59
C ILE A 35 11.23 -0.50 -8.43
N HIS A 36 9.98 -0.67 -8.80
CA HIS A 36 9.50 -1.79 -9.58
C HIS A 36 8.53 -1.28 -10.63
N GLU A 37 8.78 -1.59 -11.90
CA GLU A 37 7.95 -1.13 -13.01
C GLU A 37 7.74 0.39 -13.01
N ASN A 38 8.82 1.13 -12.76
CA ASN A 38 8.84 2.59 -12.66
C ASN A 38 7.98 3.16 -11.52
N GLN A 39 7.66 2.34 -10.54
CA GLN A 39 6.85 2.73 -9.39
C GLN A 39 7.66 2.55 -8.11
N SER A 40 7.71 3.61 -7.28
CA SER A 40 8.26 3.50 -5.94
C SER A 40 7.29 2.72 -5.08
N LYS A 41 7.77 1.67 -4.43
CA LYS A 41 6.97 0.80 -3.57
C LYS A 41 7.67 0.62 -2.23
N GLU A 42 6.88 0.43 -1.19
CA GLU A 42 7.35 0.16 0.15
C GLU A 42 6.94 -1.26 0.52
N VAL A 43 7.93 -2.10 0.83
CA VAL A 43 7.69 -3.49 1.21
C VAL A 43 7.98 -3.64 2.70
N LEU A 44 7.00 -4.12 3.46
CA LEU A 44 7.11 -4.28 4.91
C LEU A 44 7.22 -5.75 5.30
N PHE A 45 8.11 -6.03 6.24
CA PHE A 45 8.28 -7.34 6.86
C PHE A 45 8.26 -7.18 8.38
N ASN A 46 7.88 -8.23 9.09
CA ASN A 46 8.11 -8.28 10.53
C ASN A 46 9.55 -8.74 10.80
N THR A 47 9.96 -8.81 12.05
CA THR A 47 11.33 -9.20 12.43
C THR A 47 11.63 -10.68 12.22
N SER A 48 10.63 -11.48 11.90
CA SER A 48 10.79 -12.86 11.46
C SER A 48 10.90 -13.00 9.95
N TYR A 49 11.03 -11.86 9.24
CA TYR A 49 11.13 -11.78 7.79
C TYR A 49 9.87 -12.22 7.04
N GLU A 50 8.74 -12.22 7.72
CA GLU A 50 7.46 -12.50 7.08
C GLU A 50 6.94 -11.24 6.42
N TRP A 51 6.51 -11.36 5.17
CA TRP A 51 5.95 -10.23 4.42
C TRP A 51 4.60 -9.82 5.00
N ILE A 52 4.45 -8.53 5.24
CA ILE A 52 3.23 -7.95 5.78
C ILE A 52 2.45 -7.23 4.68
N SER A 53 3.11 -6.38 3.92
CA SER A 53 2.43 -5.61 2.87
C SER A 53 3.44 -5.02 1.89
N THR A 54 2.92 -4.67 0.72
CA THR A 54 3.60 -3.80 -0.24
C THR A 54 2.61 -2.72 -0.62
N SER A 55 3.04 -1.47 -0.60
CA SER A 55 2.17 -0.35 -0.91
C SER A 55 2.84 0.66 -1.83
N TRP A 56 2.03 1.39 -2.56
CA TRP A 56 2.49 2.48 -3.41
C TRP A 56 1.39 3.51 -3.63
N ASP A 57 1.79 4.74 -3.89
CA ASP A 57 0.86 5.83 -4.16
C ASP A 57 0.13 5.62 -5.48
N VAL A 58 -1.15 5.91 -5.49
CA VAL A 58 -1.96 5.91 -6.71
C VAL A 58 -2.63 7.27 -6.88
N TYR A 59 -2.72 7.71 -8.12
CA TYR A 59 -3.24 9.04 -8.45
C TYR A 59 -4.56 8.99 -9.19
N VAL A 60 -4.95 7.81 -9.67
CA VAL A 60 -6.22 7.56 -10.36
C VAL A 60 -6.84 6.32 -9.73
N LEU A 61 -8.04 6.46 -9.19
CA LEU A 61 -8.78 5.35 -8.61
C LEU A 61 -9.68 4.69 -9.66
N PRO A 62 -9.89 3.37 -9.57
CA PRO A 62 -10.88 2.70 -10.42
C PRO A 62 -12.26 3.32 -10.24
N ILE A 63 -13.05 3.31 -11.31
CA ILE A 63 -14.42 3.85 -11.28
C ILE A 63 -15.25 3.23 -10.16
N LYS A 64 -15.16 1.93 -9.94
CA LYS A 64 -15.90 1.25 -8.87
C LYS A 64 -15.59 1.81 -7.49
N VAL A 65 -14.34 2.22 -7.26
CA VAL A 65 -13.93 2.81 -5.98
C VAL A 65 -14.49 4.22 -5.85
N THR A 66 -14.39 5.02 -6.90
CA THR A 66 -14.96 6.38 -6.91
C THR A 66 -16.48 6.34 -6.72
N GLU A 67 -17.15 5.43 -7.41
CA GLU A 67 -18.60 5.25 -7.27
C GLU A 67 -18.99 4.82 -5.85
N ALA A 68 -18.19 3.94 -5.25
CA ALA A 68 -18.42 3.49 -3.86
C ALA A 68 -18.35 4.65 -2.87
N ILE A 69 -17.36 5.53 -3.03
CA ILE A 69 -17.24 6.72 -2.18
C ILE A 69 -18.45 7.63 -2.37
N ASN A 70 -18.83 7.89 -3.61
CA ASN A 70 -19.97 8.76 -3.94
C ASN A 70 -21.30 8.22 -3.46
N ALA A 71 -21.43 6.90 -3.32
CA ALA A 71 -22.65 6.26 -2.83
C ALA A 71 -22.67 6.07 -1.30
N SER A 72 -21.58 6.45 -0.63
CA SER A 72 -21.42 6.25 0.82
C SER A 72 -21.73 7.52 1.61
N GLN A 73 -21.60 7.40 2.93
CA GLN A 73 -21.68 8.55 3.82
C GLN A 73 -20.60 9.60 3.54
N TYR A 74 -19.58 9.26 2.75
CA TYR A 74 -18.48 10.17 2.42
C TYR A 74 -18.64 10.84 1.06
N SER A 75 -19.87 10.88 0.52
CA SER A 75 -20.12 11.45 -0.82
C SER A 75 -19.66 12.90 -1.00
N GLY A 76 -19.63 13.68 0.09
CA GLY A 76 -19.18 15.07 0.05
C GLY A 76 -17.70 15.27 0.37
N TYR A 77 -16.97 14.17 0.57
CA TYR A 77 -15.54 14.25 0.89
C TYR A 77 -14.70 14.26 -0.38
N VAL A 78 -13.52 14.83 -0.28
CA VAL A 78 -12.54 14.89 -1.37
C VAL A 78 -11.42 13.89 -1.05
N VAL A 79 -10.95 13.18 -2.05
CA VAL A 79 -9.78 12.30 -1.91
C VAL A 79 -8.54 13.17 -1.79
N ASP A 80 -7.85 13.07 -0.66
CA ASP A 80 -6.61 13.80 -0.41
C ASP A 80 -5.39 12.95 -0.74
N ASP A 81 -5.45 11.65 -0.45
CA ASP A 81 -4.35 10.73 -0.71
C ASP A 81 -4.90 9.33 -0.92
N ALA A 82 -4.22 8.52 -1.70
CA ALA A 82 -4.60 7.14 -1.93
C ALA A 82 -3.36 6.28 -2.19
N GLU A 83 -3.37 5.09 -1.60
CA GLU A 83 -2.36 4.08 -1.82
C GLU A 83 -3.04 2.77 -2.20
N TYR A 84 -2.36 1.97 -3.02
CA TYR A 84 -2.75 0.58 -3.21
C TYR A 84 -1.90 -0.27 -2.27
N VAL A 85 -2.53 -1.25 -1.60
CA VAL A 85 -1.87 -2.08 -0.60
C VAL A 85 -2.11 -3.55 -0.94
N GLU A 86 -1.02 -4.28 -1.10
CA GLU A 86 -1.04 -5.75 -1.26
C GLU A 86 -0.69 -6.37 0.08
N THR A 87 -1.44 -7.39 0.48
CA THR A 87 -1.15 -8.17 1.70
C THR A 87 -1.32 -9.66 1.43
N PRO A 88 -0.88 -10.53 2.33
CA PRO A 88 -1.07 -11.97 2.16
C PRO A 88 -2.51 -12.42 2.04
N THR A 89 -3.46 -11.66 2.58
CA THR A 89 -4.86 -12.08 2.65
C THR A 89 -5.77 -11.32 1.71
N ARG A 90 -5.46 -10.04 1.39
CA ARG A 90 -6.30 -9.21 0.53
C ARG A 90 -5.55 -7.99 0.07
N ASN A 91 -6.03 -7.40 -1.02
CA ASN A 91 -5.51 -6.16 -1.57
C ASN A 91 -6.60 -5.10 -1.51
N TYR A 92 -6.21 -3.86 -1.30
CA TYR A 92 -7.18 -2.78 -1.17
C TYR A 92 -6.54 -1.44 -1.48
N TYR A 93 -7.40 -0.44 -1.69
CA TYR A 93 -7.01 0.96 -1.72
C TYR A 93 -7.19 1.53 -0.32
N TRP A 94 -6.16 2.18 0.19
CA TRP A 94 -6.21 2.90 1.46
C TRP A 94 -6.29 4.38 1.12
N ILE A 95 -7.44 4.98 1.43
CA ILE A 95 -7.79 6.31 0.90
C ILE A 95 -8.04 7.27 2.06
N GLU A 96 -7.37 8.41 2.00
CA GLU A 96 -7.61 9.51 2.91
C GLU A 96 -8.64 10.45 2.29
N LEU A 97 -9.73 10.67 3.02
CA LEU A 97 -10.85 11.52 2.59
C LEU A 97 -10.95 12.72 3.52
N GLU A 98 -11.20 13.88 2.95
CA GLU A 98 -11.31 15.12 3.69
C GLU A 98 -12.59 15.88 3.38
N GLN A 99 -13.16 16.49 4.42
CA GLN A 99 -14.25 17.45 4.28
C GLN A 99 -14.07 18.53 5.34
N GLY A 100 -13.67 19.73 4.93
CA GLY A 100 -13.30 20.79 5.86
C GLY A 100 -12.13 20.36 6.73
N GLU A 101 -12.31 20.37 8.04
CA GLU A 101 -11.27 19.92 8.98
C GLU A 101 -11.39 18.44 9.34
N LYS A 102 -12.40 17.76 8.79
CA LYS A 102 -12.58 16.32 9.02
C LYS A 102 -11.70 15.53 8.09
N GLU A 103 -11.09 14.48 8.62
CA GLU A 103 -10.24 13.58 7.88
C GLU A 103 -10.54 12.16 8.31
N VAL A 104 -10.76 11.28 7.35
CA VAL A 104 -10.97 9.85 7.61
C VAL A 104 -10.13 9.03 6.64
N LYS A 105 -9.74 7.84 7.07
CA LYS A 105 -9.07 6.87 6.22
C LYS A 105 -9.97 5.67 6.07
N VAL A 106 -10.15 5.23 4.83
CA VAL A 106 -11.02 4.08 4.50
C VAL A 106 -10.24 3.07 3.67
N LYS A 107 -10.65 1.82 3.75
CA LYS A 107 -10.14 0.74 2.91
C LYS A 107 -11.25 0.28 1.99
N ILE A 108 -10.98 0.29 0.69
CA ILE A 108 -11.95 -0.12 -0.34
C ILE A 108 -11.21 -1.05 -1.30
N ASN A 109 -11.81 -2.21 -1.57
CA ASN A 109 -11.22 -3.15 -2.53
C ASN A 109 -11.52 -2.74 -3.98
N GLU A 110 -10.96 -3.46 -4.92
CA GLU A 110 -11.12 -3.18 -6.36
C GLU A 110 -12.57 -3.28 -6.84
N ASN A 111 -13.41 -4.00 -6.12
CA ASN A 111 -14.83 -4.14 -6.45
C ASN A 111 -15.68 -3.00 -5.90
N GLY A 112 -15.07 -2.07 -5.17
CA GLY A 112 -15.78 -0.95 -4.57
C GLY A 112 -16.42 -1.30 -3.23
N GLU A 113 -15.96 -2.35 -2.57
CA GLU A 113 -16.47 -2.73 -1.26
C GLU A 113 -15.59 -2.13 -0.16
N PHE A 114 -16.21 -1.50 0.81
CA PHE A 114 -15.52 -1.05 2.02
C PHE A 114 -15.20 -2.28 2.87
N ILE A 115 -13.97 -2.35 3.35
CA ILE A 115 -13.49 -3.50 4.10
C ILE A 115 -12.86 -3.13 5.45
#